data_1ea1f576fa054014962ebfb3ada85412
#
_entry.id   1ea1f576fa054014962ebfb3ada85412
#
_cell.length_a   1.000
_cell.length_b   1.000
_cell.length_c   1.000
_cell.angle_alpha   90.00
_cell.angle_beta   90.00
_cell.angle_gamma   90.00
#
_symmetry.space_group_name_H-M   'P 1'
#
loop_
_entity.id
_entity.type
_entity.pdbx_description
1 polymer ?
#
loop_
_entity_poly.entity_id
_entity_poly.type
_entity_poly.pdbx_seq_one_letter_code
_entity_poly.pdbx_strand_id
1 'polypeptide(L)'
;MEILEKFLNRYGDNLERLVSALLILLIGYWVSKVIRKIIMAYIEKSNHDEIVLNFFHTIIKVVFTIIIILTALSTLGVDMTSLVAMFTAAAAAIALAVKETLSELIDGIMILFAKPFGKGDLIEVSGTVGKVQEISLFYTYMLTVENEKIIIPNSTVARNIIINYSSSDARRIDLDFDVAYESDIDEVKKIIHMVAKNHPLTLDIKPMVVVKEYKESSVTFLLRAWATPENWEKCKFSMLEAVKKALDEKGIEIPYPQLDVHIKDVKADIS
;
A
#
# COMPACT_ATOMS: atom_id res chain seq x y z
N MET A 1 52.32 -43.47 41.23
CA MET A 1 52.01 -42.15 40.62
C MET A 1 52.09 -42.23 39.08
N GLU A 2 53.07 -42.88 38.50
CA GLU A 2 53.23 -43.02 37.00
C GLU A 2 52.04 -43.67 36.26
N ILE A 3 51.35 -44.64 36.90
CA ILE A 3 50.21 -45.34 36.32
C ILE A 3 48.99 -44.41 36.25
N LEU A 4 48.82 -43.58 37.26
CA LEU A 4 47.72 -42.59 37.32
C LEU A 4 47.92 -41.45 36.33
N GLU A 5 49.15 -40.96 36.18
CA GLU A 5 49.53 -39.97 35.16
C GLU A 5 49.37 -40.50 33.72
N LYS A 6 49.80 -41.74 33.45
CA LYS A 6 49.56 -42.40 32.16
C LYS A 6 48.08 -42.61 31.85
N PHE A 7 47.27 -42.90 32.85
CA PHE A 7 45.85 -43.05 32.72
C PHE A 7 45.16 -41.71 32.48
N LEU A 8 45.51 -40.66 33.21
CA LEU A 8 45.03 -39.33 33.04
C LEU A 8 45.40 -38.72 31.67
N ASN A 9 46.66 -38.91 31.24
CA ASN A 9 47.11 -38.44 29.91
C ASN A 9 46.46 -39.19 28.74
N ARG A 10 46.04 -40.45 28.96
CA ARG A 10 45.45 -41.27 27.89
C ARG A 10 43.92 -41.12 27.78
N TYR A 11 43.27 -40.81 28.87
CA TYR A 11 41.81 -40.73 28.94
C TYR A 11 41.30 -39.35 29.39
N GLY A 12 42.19 -38.46 29.86
CA GLY A 12 41.84 -37.15 30.36
C GLY A 12 41.12 -36.30 29.32
N ASP A 13 41.66 -36.22 28.10
CA ASP A 13 41.09 -35.45 26.99
C ASP A 13 39.70 -35.96 26.60
N ASN A 14 39.50 -37.27 26.62
CA ASN A 14 38.19 -37.87 26.28
C ASN A 14 37.17 -37.66 27.39
N LEU A 15 37.60 -37.69 28.66
CA LEU A 15 36.78 -37.44 29.83
C LEU A 15 36.34 -35.95 29.87
N GLU A 16 37.28 -35.05 29.61
CA GLU A 16 37.02 -33.60 29.54
C GLU A 16 36.01 -33.28 28.42
N ARG A 17 36.12 -33.85 27.22
CA ARG A 17 35.16 -33.71 26.12
C ARG A 17 33.76 -34.24 26.51
N LEU A 18 33.72 -35.41 27.14
CA LEU A 18 32.47 -36.00 27.62
C LEU A 18 31.75 -35.11 28.67
N VAL A 19 32.52 -34.63 29.66
CA VAL A 19 31.97 -33.72 30.71
C VAL A 19 31.51 -32.42 30.08
N SER A 20 32.30 -31.84 29.18
CA SER A 20 31.95 -30.62 28.46
C SER A 20 30.69 -30.80 27.60
N ALA A 21 30.54 -31.89 26.87
CA ALA A 21 29.34 -32.19 26.07
C ALA A 21 28.11 -32.37 26.96
N LEU A 22 28.25 -33.05 28.13
CA LEU A 22 27.15 -33.20 29.10
C LEU A 22 26.74 -31.84 29.69
N LEU A 23 27.68 -31.00 30.01
CA LEU A 23 27.40 -29.64 30.50
C LEU A 23 26.69 -28.80 29.45
N ILE A 24 27.10 -28.88 28.18
CA ILE A 24 26.44 -28.20 27.06
C ILE A 24 24.99 -28.68 26.92
N LEU A 25 24.70 -29.97 27.00
CA LEU A 25 23.34 -30.51 26.95
C LEU A 25 22.50 -30.00 28.14
N LEU A 26 23.02 -30.03 29.36
CA LEU A 26 22.30 -29.60 30.55
C LEU A 26 22.03 -28.08 30.54
N ILE A 27 23.08 -27.29 30.32
CA ILE A 27 22.98 -25.83 30.27
C ILE A 27 22.13 -25.38 29.08
N GLY A 28 22.38 -25.96 27.91
CA GLY A 28 21.61 -25.66 26.69
C GLY A 28 20.13 -25.99 26.85
N TYR A 29 19.78 -27.12 27.45
CA TYR A 29 18.40 -27.46 27.75
C TYR A 29 17.76 -26.47 28.73
N TRP A 30 18.48 -26.09 29.81
CA TRP A 30 18.00 -25.11 30.77
C TRP A 30 17.80 -23.73 30.14
N VAL A 31 18.78 -23.24 29.39
CA VAL A 31 18.70 -21.96 28.63
C VAL A 31 17.54 -21.98 27.65
N SER A 32 17.40 -23.06 26.86
CA SER A 32 16.27 -23.23 25.93
C SER A 32 14.93 -23.17 26.66
N LYS A 33 14.81 -23.78 27.86
CA LYS A 33 13.59 -23.75 28.67
C LYS A 33 13.27 -22.33 29.17
N VAL A 34 14.29 -21.59 29.60
CA VAL A 34 14.13 -20.19 30.07
C VAL A 34 13.71 -19.27 28.93
N ILE A 35 14.41 -19.33 27.79
CA ILE A 35 14.09 -18.53 26.60
C ILE A 35 12.66 -18.79 26.13
N ARG A 36 12.26 -20.07 26.03
CA ARG A 36 10.89 -20.44 25.67
C ARG A 36 9.86 -19.87 26.64
N LYS A 37 10.13 -19.95 27.97
CA LYS A 37 9.22 -19.42 28.98
C LYS A 37 9.07 -17.89 28.85
N ILE A 38 10.14 -17.16 28.57
CA ILE A 38 10.10 -15.70 28.38
C ILE A 38 9.30 -15.35 27.12
N ILE A 39 9.58 -16.02 25.99
CA ILE A 39 8.88 -15.78 24.73
C ILE A 39 7.39 -16.09 24.88
N MET A 40 7.04 -17.24 25.48
CA MET A 40 5.65 -17.63 25.66
C MET A 40 4.90 -16.67 26.60
N ALA A 41 5.50 -16.24 27.70
CA ALA A 41 4.88 -15.26 28.61
C ALA A 41 4.61 -13.89 27.95
N TYR A 42 5.38 -13.54 26.90
CA TYR A 42 5.17 -12.31 26.14
C TYR A 42 4.04 -12.47 25.13
N ILE A 43 3.94 -13.65 24.51
CA ILE A 43 2.94 -13.96 23.48
C ILE A 43 1.56 -14.27 24.09
N GLU A 44 1.50 -14.96 25.24
CA GLU A 44 0.25 -15.23 25.99
C GLU A 44 -0.50 -13.97 26.45
N LYS A 45 0.23 -12.83 26.61
CA LYS A 45 -0.36 -11.52 26.89
C LYS A 45 -1.11 -10.92 25.68
N SER A 46 -0.89 -11.44 24.51
CA SER A 46 -1.51 -11.03 23.26
C SER A 46 -2.62 -12.04 22.96
N ASN A 47 -3.83 -11.58 22.75
CA ASN A 47 -5.06 -12.38 22.56
C ASN A 47 -5.01 -13.22 21.23
N HIS A 48 -4.00 -14.08 21.08
CA HIS A 48 -3.77 -14.89 19.90
C HIS A 48 -4.26 -16.32 20.10
N ASP A 49 -4.68 -16.98 19.01
CA ASP A 49 -5.12 -18.36 19.02
C ASP A 49 -4.05 -19.33 19.57
N GLU A 50 -4.43 -20.26 20.44
CA GLU A 50 -3.55 -21.29 21.00
C GLU A 50 -2.78 -22.08 19.92
N ILE A 51 -3.36 -22.25 18.75
CA ILE A 51 -2.75 -22.96 17.62
C ILE A 51 -1.47 -22.24 17.16
N VAL A 52 -1.52 -20.92 17.02
CA VAL A 52 -0.37 -20.08 16.60
C VAL A 52 0.73 -20.13 17.66
N LEU A 53 0.36 -20.05 18.93
CA LEU A 53 1.29 -20.15 20.07
C LEU A 53 2.03 -21.48 20.08
N ASN A 54 1.31 -22.59 19.95
CA ASN A 54 1.86 -23.94 19.92
C ASN A 54 2.78 -24.18 18.72
N PHE A 55 2.47 -23.59 17.58
CA PHE A 55 3.30 -23.64 16.38
C PHE A 55 4.67 -22.97 16.61
N PHE A 56 4.68 -21.73 17.09
CA PHE A 56 5.93 -21.02 17.40
C PHE A 56 6.74 -21.70 18.49
N HIS A 57 6.07 -22.19 19.56
CA HIS A 57 6.72 -22.97 20.60
C HIS A 57 7.43 -24.20 20.05
N THR A 58 6.79 -24.92 19.15
CA THR A 58 7.35 -26.13 18.53
C THR A 58 8.55 -25.81 17.65
N ILE A 59 8.47 -24.77 16.81
CA ILE A 59 9.58 -24.36 15.97
C ILE A 59 10.80 -23.95 16.82
N ILE A 60 10.60 -23.09 17.81
CA ILE A 60 11.67 -22.63 18.71
C ILE A 60 12.31 -23.82 19.43
N LYS A 61 11.50 -24.75 19.94
CA LYS A 61 11.97 -25.97 20.58
C LYS A 61 12.87 -26.80 19.65
N VAL A 62 12.43 -27.04 18.42
CA VAL A 62 13.16 -27.86 17.44
C VAL A 62 14.49 -27.19 17.09
N VAL A 63 14.49 -25.89 16.76
CA VAL A 63 15.70 -25.14 16.40
C VAL A 63 16.74 -25.18 17.55
N PHE A 64 16.35 -24.86 18.77
CA PHE A 64 17.25 -24.91 19.92
C PHE A 64 17.75 -26.32 20.20
N THR A 65 16.91 -27.35 20.06
CA THR A 65 17.31 -28.74 20.25
C THR A 65 18.37 -29.15 19.24
N ILE A 66 18.22 -28.79 17.96
CA ILE A 66 19.19 -29.07 16.90
C ILE A 66 20.53 -28.40 17.23
N ILE A 67 20.51 -27.10 17.58
CA ILE A 67 21.74 -26.35 17.91
C ILE A 67 22.48 -26.99 19.09
N ILE A 68 21.79 -27.35 20.17
CA ILE A 68 22.37 -27.96 21.37
C ILE A 68 22.99 -29.31 21.04
N ILE A 69 22.30 -30.17 20.28
CA ILE A 69 22.82 -31.48 19.85
C ILE A 69 24.07 -31.34 18.98
N LEU A 70 24.02 -30.47 17.96
CA LEU A 70 25.16 -30.23 17.07
C LEU A 70 26.39 -29.72 17.85
N THR A 71 26.21 -28.80 18.80
CA THR A 71 27.27 -28.27 19.64
C THR A 71 27.87 -29.36 20.53
N ALA A 72 27.03 -30.19 21.16
CA ALA A 72 27.50 -31.28 22.00
C ALA A 72 28.29 -32.34 21.19
N LEU A 73 27.80 -32.71 20.00
CA LEU A 73 28.50 -33.67 19.10
C LEU A 73 29.83 -33.09 18.61
N SER A 74 29.87 -31.81 18.27
CA SER A 74 31.13 -31.12 17.89
C SER A 74 32.17 -31.16 19.01
N THR A 75 31.74 -30.99 20.26
CA THR A 75 32.62 -31.06 21.44
C THR A 75 33.18 -32.46 21.65
N LEU A 76 32.45 -33.49 21.27
CA LEU A 76 32.91 -34.88 21.28
C LEU A 76 33.89 -35.21 20.17
N GLY A 77 34.19 -34.27 19.27
CA GLY A 77 35.11 -34.44 18.14
C GLY A 77 34.50 -35.07 16.90
N VAL A 78 33.17 -35.14 16.81
CA VAL A 78 32.47 -35.58 15.60
C VAL A 78 32.59 -34.50 14.54
N ASP A 79 32.96 -34.85 13.32
CA ASP A 79 33.00 -33.91 12.20
C ASP A 79 31.56 -33.50 11.81
N MET A 80 31.23 -32.24 12.10
CA MET A 80 29.91 -31.65 11.84
C MET A 80 29.81 -31.00 10.48
N THR A 81 30.88 -30.97 9.68
CA THR A 81 30.94 -30.19 8.42
C THR A 81 29.80 -30.55 7.47
N SER A 82 29.56 -31.84 7.25
CA SER A 82 28.48 -32.30 6.36
C SER A 82 27.08 -31.99 6.90
N LEU A 83 26.88 -32.13 8.22
CA LEU A 83 25.60 -31.84 8.88
C LEU A 83 25.30 -30.34 8.87
N VAL A 84 26.28 -29.50 9.17
CA VAL A 84 26.14 -28.04 9.12
C VAL A 84 25.86 -27.61 7.68
N ALA A 85 26.53 -28.16 6.68
CA ALA A 85 26.27 -27.88 5.27
C ALA A 85 24.82 -28.24 4.89
N MET A 86 24.32 -29.41 5.32
CA MET A 86 22.94 -29.85 5.08
C MET A 86 21.93 -28.92 5.75
N PHE A 87 22.13 -28.55 7.02
CA PHE A 87 21.22 -27.62 7.72
C PHE A 87 21.27 -26.21 7.11
N THR A 88 22.43 -25.75 6.66
CA THR A 88 22.58 -24.45 5.96
C THR A 88 21.81 -24.46 4.65
N ALA A 89 21.90 -25.53 3.87
CA ALA A 89 21.14 -25.66 2.63
C ALA A 89 19.63 -25.69 2.89
N ALA A 90 19.18 -26.44 3.92
CA ALA A 90 17.78 -26.46 4.32
C ALA A 90 17.26 -25.10 4.80
N ALA A 91 18.06 -24.39 5.62
CA ALA A 91 17.74 -23.05 6.07
C ALA A 91 17.64 -22.05 4.91
N ALA A 92 18.55 -22.13 3.93
CA ALA A 92 18.48 -21.30 2.73
C ALA A 92 17.23 -21.57 1.90
N ALA A 93 16.84 -22.84 1.75
CA ALA A 93 15.59 -23.21 1.06
C ALA A 93 14.34 -22.66 1.77
N ILE A 94 14.29 -22.75 3.10
CA ILE A 94 13.20 -22.17 3.91
C ILE A 94 13.20 -20.65 3.78
N ALA A 95 14.36 -19.99 3.85
CA ALA A 95 14.46 -18.54 3.71
C ALA A 95 13.93 -18.05 2.36
N LEU A 96 14.22 -18.79 1.28
CA LEU A 96 13.69 -18.52 -0.05
C LEU A 96 12.16 -18.72 -0.11
N ALA A 97 11.64 -19.76 0.55
CA ALA A 97 10.20 -20.04 0.57
C ALA A 97 9.40 -18.95 1.31
N VAL A 98 9.96 -18.33 2.37
CA VAL A 98 9.27 -17.29 3.16
C VAL A 98 9.63 -15.86 2.73
N LYS A 99 10.44 -15.68 1.70
CA LYS A 99 10.96 -14.40 1.24
C LYS A 99 9.84 -13.37 0.95
N GLU A 100 8.76 -13.79 0.30
CA GLU A 100 7.65 -12.90 -0.06
C GLU A 100 6.91 -12.41 1.18
N THR A 101 6.59 -13.33 2.10
CA THR A 101 5.93 -12.96 3.37
C THR A 101 6.78 -12.01 4.22
N LEU A 102 8.10 -12.24 4.26
CA LEU A 102 9.02 -11.33 4.94
C LEU A 102 9.09 -9.97 4.26
N SER A 103 9.01 -9.93 2.92
CA SER A 103 8.95 -8.67 2.17
C SER A 103 7.68 -7.87 2.53
N GLU A 104 6.52 -8.50 2.58
CA GLU A 104 5.27 -7.84 2.95
C GLU A 104 5.32 -7.23 4.36
N LEU A 105 5.93 -7.94 5.31
CA LEU A 105 6.15 -7.44 6.65
C LEU A 105 7.04 -6.19 6.65
N ILE A 106 8.16 -6.24 5.92
CA ILE A 106 9.11 -5.12 5.82
C ILE A 106 8.45 -3.93 5.11
N ASP A 107 7.75 -4.18 4.01
CA ASP A 107 7.03 -3.17 3.24
C ASP A 107 5.94 -2.50 4.10
N GLY A 108 5.21 -3.27 4.94
CA GLY A 108 4.25 -2.75 5.91
C GLY A 108 4.89 -1.86 6.97
N ILE A 109 6.02 -2.28 7.53
CA ILE A 109 6.81 -1.46 8.47
C ILE A 109 7.28 -0.17 7.79
N MET A 110 7.75 -0.24 6.55
CA MET A 110 8.19 0.94 5.79
C MET A 110 7.04 1.92 5.54
N ILE A 111 5.85 1.45 5.20
CA ILE A 111 4.66 2.30 5.04
C ILE A 111 4.32 3.01 6.35
N LEU A 112 4.35 2.29 7.48
CA LEU A 112 4.06 2.85 8.81
C LEU A 112 5.12 3.88 9.26
N PHE A 113 6.39 3.70 8.89
CA PHE A 113 7.48 4.62 9.23
C PHE A 113 7.53 5.82 8.31
N ALA A 114 7.54 5.60 7.00
CA ALA A 114 7.65 6.67 6.00
C ALA A 114 6.36 7.47 5.85
N LYS A 115 5.21 6.87 6.20
CA LYS A 115 3.86 7.46 6.16
C LYS A 115 3.55 8.19 4.85
N PRO A 116 3.71 7.55 3.68
CA PRO A 116 3.33 8.16 2.41
C PRO A 116 1.82 8.46 2.36
N PHE A 117 1.06 7.76 3.17
CA PHE A 117 -0.36 7.98 3.44
C PHE A 117 -0.70 7.48 4.85
N GLY A 118 -1.84 7.89 5.38
CA GLY A 118 -2.35 7.48 6.69
C GLY A 118 -3.77 6.93 6.64
N LYS A 119 -4.24 6.48 7.81
CA LYS A 119 -5.65 6.10 7.97
C LYS A 119 -6.55 7.32 7.70
N GLY A 120 -7.53 7.14 6.83
CA GLY A 120 -8.48 8.17 6.43
C GLY A 120 -8.14 8.84 5.11
N ASP A 121 -6.92 8.69 4.59
CA ASP A 121 -6.54 9.24 3.30
C ASP A 121 -7.25 8.51 2.15
N LEU A 122 -7.61 9.26 1.13
CA LEU A 122 -8.05 8.75 -0.16
C LEU A 122 -6.81 8.54 -1.03
N ILE A 123 -6.53 7.30 -1.39
CA ILE A 123 -5.39 6.96 -2.21
C ILE A 123 -5.80 6.13 -3.43
N GLU A 124 -4.94 6.17 -4.45
CA GLU A 124 -5.00 5.26 -5.58
C GLU A 124 -3.72 4.44 -5.64
N VAL A 125 -3.88 3.13 -5.74
CA VAL A 125 -2.79 2.16 -5.92
C VAL A 125 -3.18 1.19 -7.03
N SER A 126 -2.33 1.04 -8.02
CA SER A 126 -2.57 0.12 -9.16
C SER A 126 -3.93 0.34 -9.86
N GLY A 127 -4.37 1.60 -9.99
CA GLY A 127 -5.66 1.96 -10.61
C GLY A 127 -6.88 1.75 -9.71
N THR A 128 -6.70 1.32 -8.47
CA THR A 128 -7.77 1.15 -7.50
C THR A 128 -7.81 2.31 -6.51
N VAL A 129 -8.93 3.02 -6.46
CA VAL A 129 -9.15 4.17 -5.58
C VAL A 129 -9.93 3.74 -4.34
N GLY A 130 -9.46 4.16 -3.16
CA GLY A 130 -10.19 3.90 -1.92
C GLY A 130 -9.65 4.68 -0.73
N LYS A 131 -10.50 4.80 0.29
CA LYS A 131 -10.14 5.43 1.57
C LYS A 131 -9.48 4.40 2.47
N VAL A 132 -8.27 4.71 2.96
CA VAL A 132 -7.52 3.84 3.87
C VAL A 132 -8.26 3.69 5.19
N GLN A 133 -8.63 2.46 5.53
CA GLN A 133 -9.27 2.12 6.78
C GLN A 133 -8.26 1.74 7.86
N GLU A 134 -7.28 0.92 7.45
CA GLU A 134 -6.29 0.36 8.37
C GLU A 134 -5.04 -0.05 7.59
N ILE A 135 -3.88 0.12 8.21
CA ILE A 135 -2.60 -0.40 7.73
C ILE A 135 -2.15 -1.43 8.77
N SER A 136 -2.18 -2.71 8.39
CA SER A 136 -1.72 -3.83 9.20
C SER A 136 -0.28 -4.21 8.81
N LEU A 137 0.32 -5.18 9.49
CA LEU A 137 1.69 -5.63 9.20
C LEU A 137 1.88 -6.20 7.79
N PHE A 138 0.87 -6.88 7.25
CA PHE A 138 0.94 -7.55 5.94
C PHE A 138 0.04 -6.91 4.89
N TYR A 139 -1.04 -6.25 5.30
CA TYR A 139 -2.08 -5.76 4.41
C TYR A 139 -2.47 -4.32 4.71
N THR A 140 -2.78 -3.57 3.67
CA THR A 140 -3.49 -2.30 3.74
C THR A 140 -4.95 -2.53 3.37
N TYR A 141 -5.86 -2.09 4.22
CA TYR A 141 -7.30 -2.18 4.02
C TYR A 141 -7.85 -0.85 3.54
N MET A 142 -8.58 -0.87 2.44
CA MET A 142 -9.22 0.31 1.86
C MET A 142 -10.71 0.07 1.69
N LEU A 143 -11.47 1.16 1.56
CA LEU A 143 -12.90 1.16 1.26
C LEU A 143 -13.13 2.02 0.02
N THR A 144 -13.79 1.48 -1.00
CA THR A 144 -14.18 2.23 -2.20
C THR A 144 -15.35 3.17 -1.90
N VAL A 145 -15.68 4.05 -2.85
CA VAL A 145 -16.87 4.90 -2.77
C VAL A 145 -18.16 4.09 -2.84
N GLU A 146 -18.13 2.91 -3.45
CA GLU A 146 -19.23 1.93 -3.49
C GLU A 146 -19.37 1.13 -2.18
N ASN A 147 -18.52 1.44 -1.17
CA ASN A 147 -18.47 0.76 0.13
C ASN A 147 -17.95 -0.69 0.06
N GLU A 148 -17.10 -0.99 -0.92
CA GLU A 148 -16.44 -2.29 -1.05
C GLU A 148 -15.12 -2.29 -0.30
N LYS A 149 -14.86 -3.35 0.48
CA LYS A 149 -13.61 -3.52 1.20
C LYS A 149 -12.55 -4.14 0.31
N ILE A 150 -11.46 -3.42 0.11
CA ILE A 150 -10.28 -3.88 -0.63
C ILE A 150 -9.18 -4.22 0.36
N ILE A 151 -8.52 -5.35 0.12
CA ILE A 151 -7.38 -5.83 0.90
C ILE A 151 -6.20 -5.96 -0.05
N ILE A 152 -5.17 -5.14 0.17
CA ILE A 152 -3.98 -5.10 -0.69
C ILE A 152 -2.76 -5.53 0.12
N PRO A 153 -1.95 -6.50 -0.35
CA PRO A 153 -0.66 -6.82 0.27
C PRO A 153 0.25 -5.58 0.31
N ASN A 154 0.93 -5.36 1.44
CA ASN A 154 1.79 -4.18 1.60
C ASN A 154 2.91 -4.12 0.57
N SER A 155 3.42 -5.26 0.12
CA SER A 155 4.40 -5.33 -0.96
C SER A 155 3.86 -4.76 -2.28
N THR A 156 2.59 -4.98 -2.58
CA THR A 156 1.92 -4.40 -3.76
C THR A 156 1.82 -2.88 -3.62
N VAL A 157 1.44 -2.39 -2.44
CA VAL A 157 1.34 -0.95 -2.17
C VAL A 157 2.70 -0.28 -2.29
N ALA A 158 3.73 -0.83 -1.62
CA ALA A 158 5.06 -0.22 -1.55
C ALA A 158 5.79 -0.19 -2.90
N ARG A 159 5.49 -1.11 -3.80
CA ARG A 159 6.18 -1.25 -5.10
C ARG A 159 5.47 -0.55 -6.26
N ASN A 160 4.27 -0.06 -6.04
CA ASN A 160 3.53 0.66 -7.07
C ASN A 160 3.53 2.18 -6.82
N ILE A 161 3.10 2.92 -7.84
CA ILE A 161 2.86 4.35 -7.70
C ILE A 161 1.65 4.55 -6.80
N ILE A 162 1.82 5.38 -5.78
CA ILE A 162 0.76 5.77 -4.87
C ILE A 162 0.38 7.21 -5.19
N ILE A 163 -0.88 7.44 -5.52
CA ILE A 163 -1.43 8.79 -5.64
C ILE A 163 -2.23 9.06 -4.37
N ASN A 164 -1.74 9.97 -3.52
CA ASN A 164 -2.45 10.38 -2.33
C ASN A 164 -3.25 11.67 -2.61
N TYR A 165 -4.56 11.55 -2.71
CA TYR A 165 -5.47 12.66 -2.98
C TYR A 165 -5.77 13.53 -1.75
N SER A 166 -5.38 13.09 -0.55
CA SER A 166 -5.59 13.78 0.72
C SER A 166 -4.33 14.46 1.28
N SER A 167 -3.18 14.31 0.63
CA SER A 167 -1.89 14.81 1.12
C SER A 167 -1.74 16.33 1.04
N SER A 168 -2.58 17.01 0.25
CA SER A 168 -2.55 18.46 0.07
C SER A 168 -3.85 19.09 0.52
N ASP A 169 -3.80 20.30 1.08
CA ASP A 169 -4.98 21.04 1.52
C ASP A 169 -5.86 21.53 0.36
N ALA A 170 -5.35 21.46 -0.88
CA ALA A 170 -6.04 21.91 -2.07
C ALA A 170 -5.96 20.87 -3.20
N ARG A 171 -7.10 20.48 -3.74
CA ARG A 171 -7.23 19.61 -4.91
C ARG A 171 -7.88 20.36 -6.06
N ARG A 172 -7.26 20.28 -7.25
CA ARG A 172 -7.74 20.97 -8.46
C ARG A 172 -8.97 20.26 -9.04
N ILE A 173 -9.94 21.06 -9.45
CA ILE A 173 -11.12 20.65 -10.21
C ILE A 173 -10.97 21.23 -11.61
N ASP A 174 -10.99 20.37 -12.63
CA ASP A 174 -11.01 20.75 -14.03
C ASP A 174 -12.40 20.38 -14.59
N LEU A 175 -13.11 21.38 -15.17
CA LEU A 175 -14.44 21.21 -15.73
C LEU A 175 -14.50 21.84 -17.13
N ASP A 176 -15.07 21.12 -18.06
CA ASP A 176 -15.28 21.57 -19.42
C ASP A 176 -16.74 22.01 -19.61
N PHE A 177 -16.93 23.14 -20.28
CA PHE A 177 -18.23 23.69 -20.63
C PHE A 177 -18.27 24.02 -22.11
N ASP A 178 -19.22 23.44 -22.82
CA ASP A 178 -19.43 23.67 -24.25
C ASP A 178 -20.51 24.72 -24.44
N VAL A 179 -20.22 25.76 -25.25
CA VAL A 179 -21.18 26.81 -25.60
C VAL A 179 -21.23 27.00 -27.12
N ALA A 180 -22.30 27.60 -27.60
CA ALA A 180 -22.48 27.90 -29.01
C ALA A 180 -21.43 28.87 -29.56
N TYR A 181 -21.09 28.80 -30.85
CA TYR A 181 -20.11 29.64 -31.52
C TYR A 181 -20.46 31.13 -31.50
N GLU A 182 -21.75 31.44 -31.47
CA GLU A 182 -22.30 32.79 -31.42
C GLU A 182 -22.10 33.48 -30.06
N SER A 183 -21.71 32.73 -29.03
CA SER A 183 -21.52 33.26 -27.66
C SER A 183 -20.27 34.14 -27.58
N ASP A 184 -20.38 35.27 -26.90
CA ASP A 184 -19.23 36.13 -26.63
C ASP A 184 -18.25 35.47 -25.65
N ILE A 185 -17.01 35.31 -26.08
CA ILE A 185 -15.96 34.60 -25.32
C ILE A 185 -15.69 35.27 -23.98
N ASP A 186 -15.65 36.60 -23.95
CA ASP A 186 -15.30 37.35 -22.74
C ASP A 186 -16.47 37.34 -21.75
N GLU A 187 -17.70 37.36 -22.23
CA GLU A 187 -18.90 37.22 -21.39
C GLU A 187 -18.95 35.83 -20.75
N VAL A 188 -18.77 34.75 -21.54
CA VAL A 188 -18.75 33.37 -21.01
C VAL A 188 -17.66 33.21 -19.95
N LYS A 189 -16.42 33.65 -20.22
CA LYS A 189 -15.33 33.62 -19.24
C LYS A 189 -15.67 34.35 -17.95
N LYS A 190 -16.30 35.51 -18.05
CA LYS A 190 -16.68 36.33 -16.90
C LYS A 190 -17.74 35.64 -16.04
N ILE A 191 -18.73 35.01 -16.66
CA ILE A 191 -19.78 34.29 -15.94
C ILE A 191 -19.20 33.09 -15.21
N ILE A 192 -18.48 32.23 -15.92
CA ILE A 192 -17.88 31.03 -15.33
C ILE A 192 -16.91 31.42 -14.19
N HIS A 193 -16.07 32.45 -14.40
CA HIS A 193 -15.15 32.96 -13.39
C HIS A 193 -15.89 33.48 -12.14
N MET A 194 -16.99 34.24 -12.32
CA MET A 194 -17.78 34.75 -11.20
C MET A 194 -18.42 33.61 -10.39
N VAL A 195 -19.00 32.62 -11.07
CA VAL A 195 -19.57 31.44 -10.41
C VAL A 195 -18.50 30.71 -9.59
N ALA A 196 -17.37 30.42 -10.21
CA ALA A 196 -16.28 29.70 -9.53
C ALA A 196 -15.71 30.45 -8.34
N LYS A 197 -15.53 31.79 -8.46
CA LYS A 197 -15.02 32.65 -7.38
C LYS A 197 -15.95 32.71 -6.18
N ASN A 198 -17.28 32.74 -6.42
CA ASN A 198 -18.28 32.91 -5.37
C ASN A 198 -18.86 31.57 -4.85
N HIS A 199 -18.39 30.47 -5.38
CA HIS A 199 -18.90 29.16 -4.98
C HIS A 199 -18.45 28.79 -3.55
N PRO A 200 -19.36 28.36 -2.65
CA PRO A 200 -19.08 28.22 -1.21
C PRO A 200 -18.05 27.11 -0.87
N LEU A 201 -17.81 26.18 -1.78
CA LEU A 201 -16.88 25.06 -1.56
C LEU A 201 -15.52 25.25 -2.27
N THR A 202 -15.31 26.35 -3.01
CA THR A 202 -14.02 26.68 -3.59
C THR A 202 -13.11 27.35 -2.56
N LEU A 203 -11.83 27.05 -2.65
CA LEU A 203 -10.80 27.77 -1.92
C LEU A 203 -10.57 29.16 -2.54
N ASP A 204 -10.07 30.11 -1.74
CA ASP A 204 -9.69 31.47 -2.21
C ASP A 204 -8.41 31.43 -3.05
N ILE A 205 -8.44 30.61 -4.09
CA ILE A 205 -7.40 30.50 -5.13
C ILE A 205 -8.06 30.96 -6.42
N LYS A 206 -7.45 31.94 -7.09
CA LYS A 206 -7.99 32.55 -8.31
C LYS A 206 -8.36 31.48 -9.35
N PRO A 207 -9.64 31.33 -9.72
CA PRO A 207 -10.02 30.40 -10.77
C PRO A 207 -9.46 30.81 -12.12
N MET A 208 -9.12 29.84 -12.95
CA MET A 208 -8.67 30.05 -14.31
C MET A 208 -9.77 29.58 -15.27
N VAL A 209 -10.16 30.46 -16.21
CA VAL A 209 -11.13 30.14 -17.27
C VAL A 209 -10.49 30.48 -18.62
N VAL A 210 -10.39 29.48 -19.49
CA VAL A 210 -9.78 29.64 -20.83
C VAL A 210 -10.60 28.88 -21.87
N VAL A 211 -10.51 29.32 -23.13
CA VAL A 211 -10.95 28.48 -24.25
C VAL A 211 -9.97 27.32 -24.35
N LYS A 212 -10.49 26.10 -24.33
CA LYS A 212 -9.70 24.87 -24.41
C LYS A 212 -9.53 24.40 -25.84
N GLU A 213 -10.63 24.31 -26.57
CA GLU A 213 -10.69 23.81 -27.94
C GLU A 213 -11.96 24.27 -28.66
N TYR A 214 -11.94 24.16 -29.99
CA TYR A 214 -13.07 24.35 -30.89
C TYR A 214 -13.51 22.96 -31.37
N LYS A 215 -14.75 22.56 -31.06
CA LYS A 215 -15.39 21.32 -31.50
C LYS A 215 -16.22 21.55 -32.73
N GLU A 216 -16.80 20.49 -33.31
CA GLU A 216 -17.63 20.58 -34.52
C GLU A 216 -18.82 21.51 -34.35
N SER A 217 -19.43 21.61 -33.20
CA SER A 217 -20.64 22.40 -32.94
C SER A 217 -20.56 23.30 -31.70
N SER A 218 -19.41 23.42 -31.07
CA SER A 218 -19.25 24.16 -29.82
C SER A 218 -17.86 24.70 -29.62
N VAL A 219 -17.74 25.72 -28.75
CA VAL A 219 -16.49 26.20 -28.17
C VAL A 219 -16.40 25.67 -26.75
N THR A 220 -15.36 24.93 -26.44
CA THR A 220 -15.14 24.36 -25.10
C THR A 220 -14.33 25.31 -24.22
N PHE A 221 -14.90 25.66 -23.09
CA PHE A 221 -14.22 26.41 -22.02
C PHE A 221 -13.77 25.48 -20.92
N LEU A 222 -12.52 25.61 -20.49
CA LEU A 222 -11.98 24.91 -19.32
C LEU A 222 -11.99 25.84 -18.11
N LEU A 223 -12.71 25.43 -17.07
CA LEU A 223 -12.60 25.99 -15.73
C LEU A 223 -11.63 25.17 -14.90
N ARG A 224 -10.64 25.84 -14.26
CA ARG A 224 -9.81 25.29 -13.19
C ARG A 224 -10.13 26.00 -11.90
N ALA A 225 -10.61 25.27 -10.92
CA ALA A 225 -10.89 25.74 -9.57
C ALA A 225 -10.24 24.81 -8.54
N TRP A 226 -10.26 25.18 -7.28
CA TRP A 226 -9.63 24.44 -6.21
C TRP A 226 -10.62 24.25 -5.06
N ALA A 227 -10.64 23.05 -4.48
CA ALA A 227 -11.42 22.72 -3.29
C ALA A 227 -10.56 21.89 -2.32
N THR A 228 -11.01 21.77 -1.07
CA THR A 228 -10.40 20.81 -0.15
C THR A 228 -10.65 19.38 -0.62
N PRO A 229 -9.77 18.42 -0.32
CA PRO A 229 -9.98 17.03 -0.70
C PRO A 229 -11.34 16.47 -0.31
N GLU A 230 -11.83 16.79 0.90
CA GLU A 230 -13.11 16.32 1.43
C GLU A 230 -14.31 16.89 0.65
N ASN A 231 -14.19 18.11 0.13
CA ASN A 231 -15.26 18.79 -0.60
C ASN A 231 -15.10 18.69 -2.12
N TRP A 232 -14.03 18.06 -2.59
CA TRP A 232 -13.67 18.05 -4.03
C TRP A 232 -14.82 17.53 -4.92
N GLU A 233 -15.37 16.37 -4.58
CA GLU A 233 -16.44 15.75 -5.35
C GLU A 233 -17.73 16.57 -5.30
N LYS A 234 -18.13 16.98 -4.10
CA LYS A 234 -19.32 17.82 -3.89
C LYS A 234 -19.18 19.16 -4.62
N CYS A 235 -18.02 19.79 -4.53
CA CYS A 235 -17.72 21.04 -5.23
C CYS A 235 -17.79 20.84 -6.76
N LYS A 236 -17.22 19.77 -7.28
CA LYS A 236 -17.24 19.44 -8.70
C LYS A 236 -18.66 19.36 -9.25
N PHE A 237 -19.55 18.61 -8.60
CA PHE A 237 -20.93 18.45 -9.08
C PHE A 237 -21.77 19.70 -8.90
N SER A 238 -21.67 20.38 -7.74
CA SER A 238 -22.40 21.62 -7.52
C SER A 238 -21.92 22.76 -8.42
N MET A 239 -20.66 22.78 -8.81
CA MET A 239 -20.09 23.74 -9.76
C MET A 239 -20.66 23.55 -11.18
N LEU A 240 -20.79 22.28 -11.63
CA LEU A 240 -21.44 21.99 -12.93
C LEU A 240 -22.86 22.53 -12.99
N GLU A 241 -23.63 22.32 -11.92
CA GLU A 241 -25.00 22.83 -11.81
C GLU A 241 -25.06 24.37 -11.73
N ALA A 242 -24.19 24.97 -10.94
CA ALA A 242 -24.16 26.42 -10.77
C ALA A 242 -23.79 27.15 -12.07
N VAL A 243 -22.79 26.64 -12.81
CA VAL A 243 -22.40 27.22 -14.10
C VAL A 243 -23.53 27.07 -15.12
N LYS A 244 -24.18 25.88 -15.21
CA LYS A 244 -25.33 25.69 -16.12
C LYS A 244 -26.43 26.72 -15.87
N LYS A 245 -26.82 26.90 -14.60
CA LYS A 245 -27.85 27.90 -14.23
C LYS A 245 -27.46 29.33 -14.62
N ALA A 246 -26.19 29.70 -14.37
CA ALA A 246 -25.68 31.02 -14.71
C ALA A 246 -25.64 31.31 -16.22
N LEU A 247 -25.29 30.29 -17.03
CA LEU A 247 -25.35 30.39 -18.49
C LEU A 247 -26.76 30.54 -19.00
N ASP A 248 -27.72 29.77 -18.46
CA ASP A 248 -29.14 29.86 -18.80
C ASP A 248 -29.75 31.25 -18.47
N GLU A 249 -29.43 31.78 -17.28
CA GLU A 249 -29.90 33.12 -16.86
C GLU A 249 -29.39 34.23 -17.81
N LYS A 250 -28.27 34.01 -18.50
CA LYS A 250 -27.68 34.94 -19.46
C LYS A 250 -28.07 34.65 -20.91
N GLY A 251 -28.85 33.61 -21.16
CA GLY A 251 -29.25 33.19 -22.51
C GLY A 251 -28.09 32.61 -23.34
N ILE A 252 -27.03 32.15 -22.68
CA ILE A 252 -25.93 31.49 -23.37
C ILE A 252 -26.32 30.06 -23.63
N GLU A 253 -26.34 29.68 -24.92
CA GLU A 253 -26.80 28.39 -25.38
C GLU A 253 -25.69 27.34 -25.25
N ILE A 254 -26.05 26.14 -24.77
CA ILE A 254 -25.29 24.91 -24.90
C ILE A 254 -25.81 24.20 -26.14
N PRO A 255 -25.04 24.16 -27.22
CA PRO A 255 -25.58 23.75 -28.53
C PRO A 255 -25.80 22.24 -28.55
N TYR A 256 -26.86 21.83 -29.26
CA TYR A 256 -26.99 20.48 -29.77
C TYR A 256 -26.03 20.29 -30.94
N PRO A 257 -25.73 19.03 -31.33
CA PRO A 257 -24.98 18.78 -32.57
C PRO A 257 -25.64 19.50 -33.75
N GLN A 258 -24.88 20.34 -34.45
CA GLN A 258 -25.35 21.12 -35.60
C GLN A 258 -25.00 20.36 -36.89
N LEU A 259 -25.88 20.46 -37.90
CA LEU A 259 -25.67 19.87 -39.22
C LEU A 259 -26.05 20.88 -40.30
N ASP A 260 -25.09 21.31 -41.11
CA ASP A 260 -25.34 22.10 -42.28
C ASP A 260 -25.83 21.22 -43.44
N VAL A 261 -27.09 21.40 -43.87
CA VAL A 261 -27.69 20.64 -44.94
C VAL A 261 -27.82 21.49 -46.19
N HIS A 262 -26.99 21.21 -47.20
CA HIS A 262 -27.12 21.80 -48.53
C HIS A 262 -28.05 20.98 -49.40
N ILE A 263 -29.31 21.41 -49.58
CA ILE A 263 -30.26 20.77 -50.49
C ILE A 263 -29.94 21.20 -51.90
N LYS A 264 -29.48 20.26 -52.74
CA LYS A 264 -29.34 20.49 -54.20
C LYS A 264 -30.67 20.12 -54.87
N ASP A 265 -31.27 21.11 -55.58
CA ASP A 265 -32.43 20.83 -56.41
C ASP A 265 -32.09 19.74 -57.46
N VAL A 266 -32.64 18.56 -57.23
CA VAL A 266 -32.65 17.53 -58.32
C VAL A 266 -33.69 17.96 -59.35
N LYS A 267 -33.31 18.60 -60.49
CA LYS A 267 -34.17 18.72 -61.62
C LYS A 267 -34.49 17.29 -62.10
N ALA A 268 -35.73 16.87 -61.82
CA ALA A 268 -36.24 15.66 -62.45
C ALA A 268 -36.28 15.90 -63.94
N ASP A 269 -35.38 15.31 -64.69
CA ASP A 269 -35.56 15.14 -66.14
C ASP A 269 -36.72 14.17 -66.33
N ILE A 270 -37.94 14.75 -66.53
CA ILE A 270 -39.10 14.03 -66.98
C ILE A 270 -39.02 14.12 -68.48
N SER A 271 -38.48 13.10 -69.14
CA SER A 271 -38.60 12.84 -70.60
C SER A 271 -39.58 11.70 -70.84
#